data_e39a25a0a33e241185ed844d22ca8894
#
_entry.id   e39a25a0a33e241185ed844d22ca8894
#
_cell.length_a   1.000
_cell.length_b   1.000
_cell.length_c   1.000
_cell.angle_alpha   90.00
_cell.angle_beta   90.00
_cell.angle_gamma   90.00
#
_symmetry.space_group_name_H-M   'P 1'
#
loop_
_entity.id
_entity.type
_entity.pdbx_description
1 polymer ?
#
loop_
_entity_poly.entity_id
_entity_poly.type
_entity_poly.pdbx_seq_one_letter_code
_entity_poly.pdbx_strand_id
1 'polypeptide(L)'
;MHDRIERIDNIAKRVSCAPRWQWRPGMLARDESGFYMRGKPASDSDLFPDLLDPATVGCMLATVLELYRDASGLNFARDREHRWIALVADDTSESPLFADSFAELLALLIEDAP
;
A
#
# COMPACT_ATOMS: atom_id res chain seq x y z
N MET A 1 -14.65 1.30 -15.73
CA MET A 1 -14.51 1.95 -14.44
C MET A 1 -14.64 0.99 -13.28
N HIS A 2 -15.58 0.05 -13.33
CA HIS A 2 -15.74 -0.95 -12.28
C HIS A 2 -14.49 -1.82 -12.11
N ASP A 3 -13.82 -2.14 -13.19
CA ASP A 3 -12.63 -3.00 -13.18
C ASP A 3 -11.47 -2.36 -12.40
N ARG A 4 -11.33 -1.04 -12.48
CA ARG A 4 -10.26 -0.33 -11.79
C ARG A 4 -10.47 -0.32 -10.28
N ILE A 5 -11.70 -0.07 -9.83
CA ILE A 5 -12.03 -0.07 -8.41
C ILE A 5 -11.88 -1.48 -7.83
N GLU A 6 -12.37 -2.48 -8.56
CA GLU A 6 -12.25 -3.87 -8.16
C GLU A 6 -10.79 -4.29 -8.03
N ARG A 7 -9.95 -3.86 -8.98
CA ARG A 7 -8.52 -4.15 -8.93
C ARG A 7 -7.86 -3.53 -7.70
N ILE A 8 -8.19 -2.26 -7.40
CA ILE A 8 -7.64 -1.57 -6.24
C ILE A 8 -8.10 -2.26 -4.95
N ASP A 9 -9.36 -2.66 -4.87
CA ASP A 9 -9.89 -3.37 -3.71
C ASP A 9 -9.23 -4.73 -3.52
N ASN A 10 -8.93 -5.44 -4.59
CA ASN A 10 -8.23 -6.71 -4.51
C ASN A 10 -6.81 -6.52 -3.99
N ILE A 11 -6.14 -5.46 -4.39
CA ILE A 11 -4.82 -5.10 -3.86
C ILE A 11 -4.92 -4.78 -2.38
N ALA A 12 -5.96 -4.03 -1.97
CA ALA A 12 -6.18 -3.68 -0.58
C ALA A 12 -6.39 -4.91 0.30
N LYS A 13 -7.21 -5.85 -0.17
CA LYS A 13 -7.45 -7.10 0.54
C LYS A 13 -6.17 -7.91 0.69
N ARG A 14 -5.37 -7.96 -0.35
CA ARG A 14 -4.12 -8.72 -0.34
C ARG A 14 -3.09 -8.10 0.60
N VAL A 15 -2.89 -6.78 0.52
CA VAL A 15 -1.86 -6.12 1.34
C VAL A 15 -2.21 -6.17 2.81
N SER A 16 -3.50 -6.09 3.16
CA SER A 16 -3.91 -6.12 4.57
C SER A 16 -3.69 -7.49 5.22
N CYS A 17 -3.49 -8.53 4.41
CA CYS A 17 -3.15 -9.86 4.89
C CYS A 17 -1.64 -10.11 4.92
N ALA A 18 -0.84 -9.17 4.44
CA ALA A 18 0.62 -9.31 4.42
C ALA A 18 1.18 -9.25 5.84
N PRO A 19 2.29 -10.00 6.12
CA PRO A 19 2.85 -10.01 7.47
C PRO A 19 3.29 -8.66 7.99
N ARG A 20 3.67 -7.74 7.11
CA ARG A 20 4.16 -6.42 7.50
C ARG A 20 3.10 -5.34 7.50
N TRP A 21 1.85 -5.68 7.19
CA TRP A 21 0.77 -4.71 7.23
C TRP A 21 0.54 -4.21 8.65
N GLN A 22 0.33 -2.90 8.79
CA GLN A 22 -0.01 -2.28 10.07
C GLN A 22 -1.23 -1.38 9.88
N TRP A 23 -2.25 -1.61 10.69
CA TRP A 23 -3.35 -0.66 10.79
C TRP A 23 -2.90 0.49 11.70
N ARG A 24 -2.96 1.71 11.18
CA ARG A 24 -2.55 2.91 11.91
C ARG A 24 -3.75 3.82 12.15
N PRO A 25 -3.74 4.62 13.25
CA PRO A 25 -4.79 5.62 13.47
C PRO A 25 -4.90 6.56 12.27
N GLY A 26 -6.13 6.84 11.85
CA GLY A 26 -6.39 7.69 10.69
C GLY A 26 -6.68 6.92 9.42
N MET A 27 -6.35 5.65 9.35
CA MET A 27 -6.70 4.84 8.19
C MET A 27 -8.21 4.64 8.09
N LEU A 28 -8.71 4.65 6.86
CA LEU A 28 -10.10 4.35 6.56
C LEU A 28 -10.21 2.91 6.09
N ALA A 29 -11.05 2.14 6.78
CA ALA A 29 -11.37 0.77 6.37
C ALA A 29 -12.77 0.74 5.80
N ARG A 30 -13.01 -0.12 4.83
CA ARG A 30 -14.33 -0.28 4.24
C ARG A 30 -14.55 -1.72 3.78
N ASP A 31 -15.80 -2.04 3.44
CA ASP A 31 -16.12 -3.32 2.81
C ASP A 31 -16.78 -3.08 1.44
N GLU A 32 -17.12 -4.15 0.78
CA GLU A 32 -17.72 -4.08 -0.56
C GLU A 32 -19.15 -3.54 -0.54
N SER A 33 -19.81 -3.58 0.62
CA SER A 33 -21.19 -3.08 0.74
C SER A 33 -21.25 -1.57 0.93
N GLY A 34 -20.12 -0.92 1.14
CA GLY A 34 -20.06 0.52 1.35
C GLY A 34 -19.99 0.94 2.81
N PHE A 35 -19.85 0.00 3.73
CA PHE A 35 -19.59 0.33 5.12
C PHE A 35 -18.19 0.89 5.28
N TYR A 36 -18.06 1.96 6.06
CA TYR A 36 -16.77 2.60 6.34
C TYR A 36 -16.57 2.73 7.84
N MET A 37 -15.33 2.58 8.27
CA MET A 37 -14.93 2.96 9.63
C MET A 37 -13.51 3.48 9.63
N ARG A 38 -13.24 4.45 10.48
CA ARG A 38 -11.88 4.97 10.62
C ARG A 38 -11.25 4.32 11.85
N GLY A 39 -10.03 3.82 11.64
CA GLY A 39 -9.29 3.14 12.70
C GLY A 39 -9.09 1.66 12.41
N LYS A 40 -8.54 0.94 13.38
CA LYS A 40 -8.22 -0.47 13.22
C LYS A 40 -9.50 -1.33 13.30
N PRO A 41 -9.83 -2.09 12.25
CA PRO A 41 -10.98 -2.99 12.31
C PRO A 41 -10.70 -4.20 13.19
N ALA A 42 -11.77 -4.89 13.59
CA ALA A 42 -11.65 -6.13 14.32
C ALA A 42 -10.95 -7.20 13.46
N SER A 43 -10.21 -8.10 14.09
CA SER A 43 -9.40 -9.08 13.38
C SER A 43 -10.21 -10.08 12.56
N ASP A 44 -11.49 -10.26 12.89
CA ASP A 44 -12.39 -11.16 12.18
C ASP A 44 -13.29 -10.44 11.17
N SER A 45 -13.06 -9.15 10.96
CA SER A 45 -13.86 -8.37 10.02
C SER A 45 -13.42 -8.59 8.58
N ASP A 46 -14.34 -8.32 7.64
CA ASP A 46 -14.04 -8.36 6.21
C ASP A 46 -13.59 -7.01 5.67
N LEU A 47 -13.25 -6.08 6.56
CA LEU A 47 -12.85 -4.74 6.17
C LEU A 47 -11.41 -4.73 5.64
N PHE A 48 -11.19 -3.92 4.64
CA PHE A 48 -9.88 -3.72 4.03
C PHE A 48 -9.60 -2.22 3.92
N PRO A 49 -8.32 -1.81 3.78
CA PRO A 49 -8.02 -0.38 3.70
C PRO A 49 -8.55 0.24 2.42
N ASP A 50 -9.04 1.47 2.53
CA ASP A 50 -9.47 2.23 1.37
C ASP A 50 -8.24 2.92 0.76
N LEU A 51 -7.70 2.35 -0.32
CA LEU A 51 -6.50 2.86 -0.97
C LEU A 51 -6.74 4.17 -1.75
N LEU A 52 -7.99 4.62 -1.82
CA LEU A 52 -8.32 5.90 -2.42
C LEU A 52 -8.38 7.03 -1.38
N ASP A 53 -8.30 6.71 -0.10
CA ASP A 53 -8.34 7.68 0.98
C ASP A 53 -6.93 8.23 1.25
N PRO A 54 -6.71 9.56 1.13
CA PRO A 54 -5.37 10.13 1.30
C PRO A 54 -4.75 9.85 2.67
N ALA A 55 -5.54 9.86 3.74
CA ALA A 55 -5.02 9.57 5.08
C ALA A 55 -4.53 8.12 5.19
N THR A 56 -5.25 7.18 4.56
CA THR A 56 -4.83 5.78 4.50
C THR A 56 -3.50 5.65 3.76
N VAL A 57 -3.38 6.32 2.61
CA VAL A 57 -2.14 6.29 1.82
C VAL A 57 -0.97 6.89 2.60
N GLY A 58 -1.21 7.98 3.32
CA GLY A 58 -0.19 8.59 4.18
C GLY A 58 0.29 7.64 5.27
N CYS A 59 -0.62 6.91 5.88
CA CYS A 59 -0.26 5.89 6.89
C CYS A 59 0.54 4.75 6.28
N MET A 60 0.20 4.33 5.06
CA MET A 60 0.95 3.31 4.34
C MET A 60 2.37 3.79 4.05
N LEU A 61 2.52 5.05 3.65
CA LEU A 61 3.84 5.63 3.44
C LEU A 61 4.68 5.58 4.72
N ALA A 62 4.08 5.92 5.86
CA ALA A 62 4.78 5.86 7.14
C ALA A 62 5.25 4.42 7.44
N THR A 63 4.43 3.42 7.16
CA THR A 63 4.81 2.02 7.32
C THR A 63 5.98 1.65 6.41
N VAL A 64 5.91 2.07 5.14
CA VAL A 64 7.01 1.81 4.19
C VAL A 64 8.31 2.44 4.66
N LEU A 65 8.27 3.69 5.12
CA LEU A 65 9.47 4.37 5.59
C LEU A 65 10.09 3.67 6.80
N GLU A 66 9.28 3.09 7.67
CA GLU A 66 9.80 2.28 8.78
C GLU A 66 10.41 0.97 8.31
N LEU A 67 9.72 0.26 7.42
CA LEU A 67 10.17 -1.04 6.94
C LEU A 67 11.48 -0.96 6.16
N TYR A 68 11.70 0.14 5.46
CA TYR A 68 12.89 0.33 4.62
C TYR A 68 13.89 1.33 5.21
N ARG A 69 13.79 1.66 6.49
CA ARG A 69 14.66 2.67 7.09
C ARG A 69 16.14 2.30 7.06
N ASP A 70 16.46 1.00 7.06
CA ASP A 70 17.83 0.52 7.02
C ASP A 70 18.34 0.32 5.58
N ALA A 71 17.48 0.54 4.59
CA ALA A 71 17.90 0.51 3.20
C ALA A 71 18.76 1.74 2.89
N SER A 72 19.76 1.57 2.05
CA SER A 72 20.66 2.68 1.69
C SER A 72 19.98 3.76 0.87
N GLY A 73 18.80 3.49 0.35
CA GLY A 73 17.99 4.49 -0.33
C GLY A 73 16.68 3.92 -0.81
N LEU A 74 15.62 4.66 -0.56
CA LEU A 74 14.31 4.36 -1.12
C LEU A 74 13.89 5.59 -1.91
N ASN A 75 13.71 5.44 -3.21
CA ASN A 75 13.37 6.53 -4.10
C ASN A 75 12.07 6.23 -4.83
N PHE A 76 11.27 7.27 -4.99
CA PHE A 76 10.04 7.20 -5.78
C PHE A 76 10.19 8.09 -7.01
N ALA A 77 9.69 7.62 -8.14
CA ALA A 77 9.73 8.38 -9.38
C ALA A 77 8.52 8.03 -10.24
N ARG A 78 8.34 8.77 -11.32
CA ARG A 78 7.34 8.44 -12.35
C ARG A 78 8.07 8.25 -13.66
N ASP A 79 7.67 7.24 -14.40
CA ASP A 79 8.25 6.99 -15.71
C ASP A 79 7.52 7.77 -16.80
N ARG A 80 7.94 7.55 -18.05
CA ARG A 80 7.36 8.25 -19.21
C ARG A 80 5.91 7.85 -19.46
N GLU A 81 5.50 6.71 -18.97
CA GLU A 81 4.13 6.21 -19.11
C GLU A 81 3.26 6.58 -17.91
N HIS A 82 3.76 7.47 -17.02
CA HIS A 82 3.08 7.94 -15.83
C HIS A 82 2.86 6.85 -14.77
N ARG A 83 3.64 5.77 -14.83
CA ARG A 83 3.62 4.76 -13.77
C ARG A 83 4.54 5.21 -12.62
N TRP A 84 4.17 4.81 -11.42
CA TRP A 84 5.01 5.04 -10.26
C TRP A 84 6.08 3.95 -10.17
N ILE A 85 7.29 4.35 -9.81
CA ILE A 85 8.43 3.47 -9.69
C ILE A 85 8.99 3.61 -8.28
N ALA A 86 9.30 2.50 -7.63
CA ALA A 86 10.09 2.49 -6.40
C ALA A 86 11.41 1.79 -6.65
N LEU A 87 12.48 2.43 -6.23
CA LEU A 87 13.82 1.90 -6.29
C LEU A 87 14.34 1.76 -4.87
N VAL A 88 14.69 0.54 -4.48
CA VAL A 88 15.31 0.29 -3.18
C VAL A 88 16.77 -0.03 -3.44
N ALA A 89 17.64 0.87 -3.00
CA ALA A 89 19.08 0.72 -3.21
C ALA A 89 19.65 -0.17 -2.10
N ASP A 90 19.66 -1.46 -2.33
CA ASP A 90 20.37 -2.40 -1.48
C ASP A 90 21.24 -3.30 -2.36
N ASP A 91 22.09 -4.09 -1.72
CA ASP A 91 23.08 -4.90 -2.45
C ASP A 91 22.46 -6.08 -3.18
N THR A 92 21.20 -6.38 -2.93
CA THR A 92 20.56 -7.59 -3.45
C THR A 92 19.37 -7.33 -4.36
N SER A 93 18.78 -6.16 -4.28
CA SER A 93 17.59 -5.83 -5.07
C SER A 93 17.98 -5.06 -6.32
N GLU A 94 17.75 -5.63 -7.47
CA GLU A 94 18.08 -5.01 -8.74
C GLU A 94 16.85 -4.61 -9.54
N SER A 95 15.67 -5.05 -9.11
CA SER A 95 14.45 -4.83 -9.88
C SER A 95 13.61 -3.73 -9.27
N PRO A 96 13.33 -2.65 -10.01
CA PRO A 96 12.40 -1.66 -9.54
C PRO A 96 10.98 -2.21 -9.49
N LEU A 97 10.18 -1.68 -8.58
CA LEU A 97 8.75 -1.98 -8.52
C LEU A 97 8.00 -0.91 -9.29
N PHE A 98 6.97 -1.32 -10.01
CA PHE A 98 6.14 -0.43 -10.82
C PHE A 98 4.68 -0.57 -10.42
N ALA A 99 3.96 0.53 -10.43
CA ALA A 99 2.52 0.51 -10.17
C ALA A 99 1.83 1.69 -10.86
N ASP A 100 0.55 1.53 -11.13
CA ASP A 100 -0.24 2.57 -11.80
C ASP A 100 -0.60 3.71 -10.85
N SER A 101 -0.59 3.48 -9.54
CA SER A 101 -0.85 4.51 -8.56
C SER A 101 0.15 4.41 -7.40
N PHE A 102 0.30 5.52 -6.68
CA PHE A 102 1.20 5.55 -5.52
C PHE A 102 0.74 4.59 -4.43
N ALA A 103 -0.56 4.50 -4.18
CA ALA A 103 -1.11 3.58 -3.18
C ALA A 103 -0.78 2.12 -3.52
N GLU A 104 -0.91 1.74 -4.79
CA GLU A 104 -0.55 0.40 -5.23
C GLU A 104 0.93 0.13 -5.06
N LEU A 105 1.77 1.13 -5.33
CA LEU A 105 3.21 1.00 -5.14
C LEU A 105 3.56 0.76 -3.68
N LEU A 106 2.94 1.51 -2.77
CA LEU A 106 3.15 1.33 -1.34
C LEU A 106 2.70 -0.07 -0.88
N ALA A 107 1.58 -0.56 -1.43
CA ALA A 107 1.12 -1.91 -1.13
C ALA A 107 2.15 -2.97 -1.54
N LEU A 108 2.72 -2.83 -2.74
CA LEU A 108 3.76 -3.74 -3.20
C LEU A 108 5.00 -3.70 -2.30
N LEU A 109 5.39 -2.51 -1.86
CA LEU A 109 6.53 -2.36 -0.96
C LEU A 109 6.28 -3.01 0.40
N ILE A 110 5.07 -2.92 0.92
CA ILE A 110 4.72 -3.57 2.19
C ILE A 110 4.73 -5.09 2.03
N GLU A 111 4.18 -5.61 0.94
CA GLU A 111 4.16 -7.03 0.68
C GLU A 111 5.56 -7.61 0.47
N ASP A 112 6.44 -6.85 -0.15
CA ASP A 112 7.79 -7.28 -0.52
C ASP A 112 8.81 -7.05 0.60
N ALA A 113 8.43 -6.42 1.69
CA ALA A 113 9.34 -6.09 2.79
C ALA A 113 9.85 -7.37 3.47
N PRO A 114 11.13 -7.37 3.86
CA PRO A 114 11.75 -8.53 4.50
C PRO A 114 11.16 -8.82 5.88
#